data_8b62e6e60c378a03842fc9beccf6d809
#
_entry.id   8b62e6e60c378a03842fc9beccf6d809
#
_cell.length_a   1.000
_cell.length_b   1.000
_cell.length_c   1.000
_cell.angle_alpha   90.00
_cell.angle_beta   90.00
_cell.angle_gamma   90.00
#
_symmetry.space_group_name_H-M   'P 1'
#
loop_
_entity.id
_entity.type
_entity.pdbx_description
1 polymer ?
#
loop_
_entity_poly.entity_id
_entity_poly.type
_entity_poly.pdbx_seq_one_letter_code
_entity_poly.pdbx_strand_id
1 'polypeptide(L)'
;KNTFAIALLEGFNKWAKAGVKLFAAHEMRRYVLPEKVGTSSWSENNIYIGGQLSKFQGRTLHYCALAEFGMTGEDAGNLKVDASADLNFNLFGDTVTLQANGFFHRTTPSFYYRHYHSRHYLWDNDGLSKVIHSRIQGMLSWEKTKTKLRVAFDDISNYTYFGLSYQIGENYNR
;
A
#
# COMPACT_ATOMS: atom_id res chain seq x y z
N LYS A 1 -9.70 -14.18 2.04
CA LYS A 1 -9.57 -13.01 2.93
C LYS A 1 -10.93 -12.67 3.52
N ASN A 2 -11.01 -12.53 4.84
CA ASN A 2 -12.19 -12.10 5.58
C ASN A 2 -11.89 -10.74 6.21
N THR A 3 -12.83 -9.79 6.10
CA THR A 3 -12.65 -8.45 6.68
C THR A 3 -13.88 -8.08 7.49
N PHE A 4 -13.65 -7.65 8.72
CA PHE A 4 -14.65 -7.04 9.58
C PHE A 4 -14.34 -5.55 9.72
N ALA A 5 -15.35 -4.70 9.56
CA ALA A 5 -15.19 -3.26 9.65
C ALA A 5 -16.36 -2.59 10.36
N ILE A 6 -16.04 -1.56 11.13
CA ILE A 6 -17.00 -0.64 11.75
C ILE A 6 -16.72 0.75 11.23
N ALA A 7 -17.75 1.46 10.77
CA ALA A 7 -17.61 2.79 10.21
C ALA A 7 -18.62 3.75 10.88
N LEU A 8 -18.11 4.91 11.26
CA LEU A 8 -18.89 6.08 11.60
C LEU A 8 -18.86 7.01 10.39
N LEU A 9 -20.02 7.23 9.80
CA LEU A 9 -20.12 8.07 8.60
C LEU A 9 -19.91 9.54 8.94
N GLU A 10 -19.42 10.29 7.98
CA GLU A 10 -19.30 11.73 8.06
C GLU A 10 -20.68 12.37 8.32
N GLY A 11 -20.76 13.28 9.30
CA GLY A 11 -22.02 13.94 9.67
C GLY A 11 -22.96 13.10 10.53
N PHE A 12 -22.52 11.93 11.04
CA PHE A 12 -23.32 11.10 11.93
C PHE A 12 -23.84 11.87 13.16
N ASN A 13 -23.05 12.81 13.66
CA ASN A 13 -23.47 13.77 14.66
C ASN A 13 -22.80 15.14 14.43
N LYS A 14 -23.21 16.17 15.20
CA LYS A 14 -22.66 17.53 15.10
C LYS A 14 -21.15 17.63 15.35
N TRP A 15 -20.55 16.63 16.01
CA TRP A 15 -19.13 16.55 16.37
C TRP A 15 -18.33 15.78 15.32
N ALA A 16 -18.94 14.82 14.62
CA ALA A 16 -18.29 13.98 13.61
C ALA A 16 -18.19 14.70 12.25
N LYS A 17 -17.28 15.66 12.17
CA LYS A 17 -16.97 16.38 10.91
C LYS A 17 -16.20 15.52 9.89
N ALA A 18 -15.79 14.32 10.26
CA ALA A 18 -15.09 13.36 9.43
C ALA A 18 -15.63 11.96 9.64
N GLY A 19 -15.65 11.15 8.61
CA GLY A 19 -15.94 9.72 8.69
C GLY A 19 -14.72 8.95 9.19
N VAL A 20 -14.94 8.03 10.12
CA VAL A 20 -13.91 7.14 10.67
C VAL A 20 -14.33 5.70 10.45
N LYS A 21 -13.42 4.89 9.90
CA LYS A 21 -13.60 3.45 9.73
C LYS A 21 -12.45 2.72 10.38
N LEU A 22 -12.76 1.71 11.18
CA LEU A 22 -11.78 0.76 11.71
C LEU A 22 -12.08 -0.62 11.13
N PHE A 23 -11.03 -1.37 10.82
CA PHE A 23 -11.20 -2.72 10.29
C PHE A 23 -10.12 -3.67 10.79
N ALA A 24 -10.49 -4.94 10.82
CA ALA A 24 -9.57 -6.06 10.98
C ALA A 24 -9.78 -7.04 9.83
N ALA A 25 -8.69 -7.54 9.27
CA ALA A 25 -8.72 -8.48 8.17
C ALA A 25 -7.88 -9.72 8.49
N HIS A 26 -8.41 -10.88 8.14
CA HIS A 26 -7.73 -12.16 8.24
C HIS A 26 -7.55 -12.73 6.84
N GLU A 27 -6.32 -13.10 6.49
CA GLU A 27 -5.98 -13.62 5.18
C GLU A 27 -5.19 -14.92 5.31
N MET A 28 -5.70 -15.97 4.69
CA MET A 28 -5.01 -17.25 4.56
C MET A 28 -4.57 -17.42 3.11
N ARG A 29 -3.30 -17.74 2.92
CA ARG A 29 -2.70 -18.06 1.63
C ARG A 29 -2.09 -19.44 1.71
N ARG A 30 -2.26 -20.24 0.68
CA ARG A 30 -1.62 -21.53 0.53
C ARG A 30 -0.93 -21.61 -0.81
N TYR A 31 0.32 -21.99 -0.77
CA TYR A 31 1.16 -22.17 -1.95
C TYR A 31 1.59 -23.63 -2.04
N VAL A 32 1.60 -24.16 -3.24
CA VAL A 32 2.06 -25.52 -3.53
C VAL A 32 3.04 -25.42 -4.69
N LEU A 33 4.28 -25.83 -4.47
CA LEU A 33 5.32 -25.84 -5.47
C LEU A 33 5.78 -27.27 -5.75
N PRO A 34 6.18 -27.57 -7.00
CA PRO A 34 6.72 -28.88 -7.35
C PRO A 34 8.13 -29.04 -6.74
N GLU A 35 8.44 -30.24 -6.33
CA GLU A 35 9.79 -30.69 -5.98
C GLU A 35 10.31 -31.75 -6.93
N LYS A 36 11.57 -32.18 -6.75
CA LYS A 36 12.12 -33.28 -7.55
C LYS A 36 11.32 -34.57 -7.39
N VAL A 37 10.78 -34.80 -6.20
CA VAL A 37 9.86 -35.90 -5.89
C VAL A 37 8.73 -35.34 -5.04
N GLY A 38 7.52 -35.22 -5.63
CA GLY A 38 6.35 -34.73 -4.92
C GLY A 38 6.13 -33.22 -5.02
N THR A 39 5.54 -32.64 -3.96
CA THR A 39 5.20 -31.22 -3.86
C THR A 39 5.46 -30.72 -2.44
N SER A 40 5.97 -29.51 -2.29
CA SER A 40 6.02 -28.79 -1.02
C SER A 40 4.87 -27.80 -0.92
N SER A 41 4.35 -27.62 0.29
CA SER A 41 3.26 -26.70 0.55
C SER A 41 3.58 -25.73 1.67
N TRP A 42 3.29 -24.46 1.45
CA TRP A 42 3.41 -23.39 2.43
C TRP A 42 2.03 -22.82 2.74
N SER A 43 1.82 -22.49 4.01
CA SER A 43 0.57 -21.88 4.46
C SER A 43 0.92 -20.62 5.26
N GLU A 44 0.42 -19.49 4.77
CA GLU A 44 0.56 -18.20 5.44
C GLU A 44 -0.78 -17.80 6.05
N ASN A 45 -0.73 -17.30 7.27
CA ASN A 45 -1.90 -16.88 8.02
C ASN A 45 -1.64 -15.49 8.62
N ASN A 46 -2.24 -14.49 7.99
CA ASN A 46 -1.95 -13.09 8.27
C ASN A 46 -3.16 -12.37 8.85
N ILE A 47 -2.93 -11.56 9.87
CA ILE A 47 -3.95 -10.68 10.48
C ILE A 47 -3.49 -9.23 10.30
N TYR A 48 -4.39 -8.40 9.82
CA TYR A 48 -4.19 -6.97 9.63
C TYR A 48 -5.21 -6.19 10.44
N ILE A 49 -4.79 -5.05 10.94
CA ILE A 49 -5.67 -4.03 11.49
C ILE A 49 -5.46 -2.75 10.72
N GLY A 50 -6.50 -1.96 10.61
CA GLY A 50 -6.38 -0.68 9.93
C GLY A 50 -7.49 0.28 10.26
N GLY A 51 -7.26 1.51 9.83
CA GLY A 51 -8.20 2.60 10.00
C GLY A 51 -8.21 3.51 8.79
N GLN A 52 -9.35 4.16 8.58
CA GLN A 52 -9.54 5.16 7.56
C GLN A 52 -10.19 6.38 8.17
N LEU A 53 -9.65 7.54 7.85
CA LEU A 53 -10.23 8.84 8.15
C LEU A 53 -10.58 9.52 6.83
N SER A 54 -11.82 9.99 6.68
CA SER A 54 -12.26 10.60 5.42
C SER A 54 -13.21 11.77 5.64
N LYS A 55 -13.11 12.74 4.76
CA LYS A 55 -14.04 13.86 4.68
C LYS A 55 -14.31 14.17 3.21
N PHE A 56 -15.53 13.95 2.78
CA PHE A 56 -15.97 14.17 1.41
C PHE A 56 -17.05 15.25 1.29
N GLN A 57 -17.66 15.64 2.43
CA GLN A 57 -18.65 16.71 2.45
C GLN A 57 -17.98 18.09 2.53
N GLY A 58 -18.60 19.06 1.87
CA GLY A 58 -18.10 20.43 1.81
C GLY A 58 -17.65 20.82 0.39
N ARG A 59 -17.20 22.06 0.23
CA ARG A 59 -16.79 22.58 -1.07
C ARG A 59 -15.29 22.83 -1.16
N THR A 60 -14.63 22.97 -0.04
CA THR A 60 -13.25 23.49 0.02
C THR A 60 -12.23 22.39 0.18
N LEU A 61 -12.41 21.48 1.15
CA LEU A 61 -11.42 20.49 1.51
C LEU A 61 -12.06 19.11 1.60
N HIS A 62 -11.54 18.19 0.79
CA HIS A 62 -11.80 16.76 0.91
C HIS A 62 -10.50 16.03 1.20
N TYR A 63 -10.55 14.99 1.99
CA TYR A 63 -9.39 14.14 2.26
C TYR A 63 -9.79 12.72 2.61
N CYS A 64 -8.88 11.82 2.35
CA CYS A 64 -8.97 10.43 2.76
C CYS A 64 -7.57 9.94 3.16
N ALA A 65 -7.46 9.37 4.34
CA ALA A 65 -6.25 8.73 4.80
C ALA A 65 -6.60 7.33 5.31
N LEU A 66 -5.86 6.33 4.85
CA LEU A 66 -6.00 4.93 5.21
C LEU A 66 -4.67 4.42 5.73
N ALA A 67 -4.68 3.69 6.84
CA ALA A 67 -3.51 2.99 7.35
C ALA A 67 -3.88 1.53 7.64
N GLU A 68 -3.02 0.60 7.21
CA GLU A 68 -3.13 -0.84 7.47
C GLU A 68 -1.81 -1.34 8.03
N PHE A 69 -1.87 -2.12 9.10
CA PHE A 69 -0.71 -2.72 9.75
C PHE A 69 -0.87 -4.24 9.86
N GLY A 70 0.15 -4.98 9.42
CA GLY A 70 0.24 -6.44 9.56
C GLY A 70 0.66 -6.83 10.97
N MET A 71 -0.24 -7.46 11.73
CA MET A 71 0.02 -7.82 13.11
C MET A 71 0.71 -9.17 13.25
N THR A 72 0.32 -10.14 12.46
CA THR A 72 0.80 -11.53 12.59
C THR A 72 1.07 -12.16 11.24
N GLY A 73 1.79 -13.29 11.26
CA GLY A 73 2.13 -14.08 10.09
C GLY A 73 3.33 -13.53 9.33
N GLU A 74 3.48 -13.91 8.08
CA GLU A 74 4.57 -13.49 7.19
C GLU A 74 4.54 -11.98 6.90
N ASP A 75 3.35 -11.40 6.95
CA ASP A 75 3.14 -9.98 6.75
C ASP A 75 3.24 -9.16 8.05
N ALA A 76 3.67 -9.77 9.18
CA ALA A 76 3.88 -9.05 10.44
C ALA A 76 4.88 -7.89 10.26
N GLY A 77 4.50 -6.69 10.73
CA GLY A 77 5.28 -5.46 10.54
C GLY A 77 5.18 -4.83 9.15
N ASN A 78 4.32 -5.33 8.26
CA ASN A 78 3.93 -4.60 7.06
C ASN A 78 3.12 -3.36 7.46
N LEU A 79 3.40 -2.25 6.82
CA LEU A 79 2.67 -1.00 7.02
C LEU A 79 2.32 -0.41 5.67
N LYS A 80 1.05 -0.11 5.47
CA LYS A 80 0.58 0.63 4.31
C LYS A 80 -0.16 1.86 4.78
N VAL A 81 0.24 3.00 4.29
CA VAL A 81 -0.43 4.28 4.52
C VAL A 81 -0.68 4.92 3.18
N ASP A 82 -1.93 5.22 2.90
CA ASP A 82 -2.37 5.93 1.70
C ASP A 82 -3.09 7.20 2.13
N ALA A 83 -2.75 8.33 1.54
CA ALA A 83 -3.39 9.61 1.84
C ALA A 83 -3.66 10.38 0.55
N SER A 84 -4.82 11.01 0.51
CA SER A 84 -5.20 11.94 -0.55
C SER A 84 -5.92 13.14 0.03
N ALA A 85 -5.69 14.31 -0.54
CA ALA A 85 -6.40 15.52 -0.21
C ALA A 85 -6.59 16.37 -1.46
N ASP A 86 -7.75 17.02 -1.57
CA ASP A 86 -8.00 18.05 -2.55
C ASP A 86 -8.56 19.30 -1.89
N LEU A 87 -8.01 20.41 -2.27
CA LEU A 87 -8.37 21.76 -1.81
C LEU A 87 -8.83 22.58 -2.99
N ASN A 88 -10.08 23.04 -2.92
CA ASN A 88 -10.67 23.95 -3.89
C ASN A 88 -10.73 25.35 -3.32
N PHE A 89 -10.15 26.32 -4.00
CA PHE A 89 -10.15 27.71 -3.59
C PHE A 89 -10.31 28.66 -4.79
N ASN A 90 -10.85 29.82 -4.53
CA ASN A 90 -11.03 30.83 -5.56
C ASN A 90 -9.78 31.71 -5.66
N LEU A 91 -9.22 31.80 -6.86
CA LEU A 91 -8.10 32.67 -7.18
C LEU A 91 -8.45 33.52 -8.40
N PHE A 92 -8.38 34.84 -8.26
CA PHE A 92 -8.72 35.83 -9.33
C PHE A 92 -10.09 35.60 -9.96
N GLY A 93 -11.10 35.20 -9.14
CA GLY A 93 -12.48 35.00 -9.61
C GLY A 93 -12.70 33.65 -10.29
N ASP A 94 -11.77 32.72 -10.22
CA ASP A 94 -11.88 31.38 -10.78
C ASP A 94 -11.49 30.31 -9.76
N THR A 95 -11.94 29.07 -10.00
CA THR A 95 -11.65 27.95 -9.10
C THR A 95 -10.33 27.29 -9.47
N VAL A 96 -9.45 27.22 -8.50
CA VAL A 96 -8.19 26.48 -8.56
C VAL A 96 -8.28 25.28 -7.63
N THR A 97 -7.91 24.11 -8.14
CA THR A 97 -7.88 22.87 -7.35
C THR A 97 -6.43 22.44 -7.13
N LEU A 98 -6.05 22.31 -5.86
CA LEU A 98 -4.80 21.72 -5.44
C LEU A 98 -5.08 20.29 -4.92
N GLN A 99 -4.48 19.30 -5.55
CA GLN A 99 -4.57 17.90 -5.13
C GLN A 99 -3.20 17.43 -4.62
N ALA A 100 -3.21 16.70 -3.52
CA ALA A 100 -2.04 16.02 -2.99
C ALA A 100 -2.39 14.55 -2.74
N ASN A 101 -1.55 13.66 -3.25
CA ASN A 101 -1.67 12.22 -3.03
C ASN A 101 -0.33 11.69 -2.57
N GLY A 102 -0.35 10.75 -1.65
CA GLY A 102 0.86 10.08 -1.22
C GLY A 102 0.57 8.72 -0.66
N PHE A 103 1.56 7.86 -0.72
CA PHE A 103 1.54 6.59 -0.02
C PHE A 103 2.92 6.24 0.54
N PHE A 104 2.90 5.46 1.58
CA PHE A 104 4.06 4.80 2.16
C PHE A 104 3.71 3.34 2.39
N HIS A 105 4.36 2.44 1.67
CA HIS A 105 4.16 1.00 1.78
C HIS A 105 5.47 0.33 2.19
N ARG A 106 5.47 -0.31 3.34
CA ARG A 106 6.52 -1.23 3.79
C ARG A 106 5.93 -2.64 3.76
N THR A 107 6.37 -3.47 2.83
CA THR A 107 5.76 -4.77 2.56
C THR A 107 6.78 -5.89 2.47
N THR A 108 6.42 -7.05 2.94
CA THR A 108 7.18 -8.29 2.72
C THR A 108 7.23 -8.58 1.22
N PRO A 109 8.39 -8.94 0.65
CA PRO A 109 8.49 -9.40 -0.73
C PRO A 109 7.52 -10.54 -1.02
N SER A 110 7.03 -10.61 -2.25
CA SER A 110 6.05 -11.64 -2.62
C SER A 110 6.62 -13.05 -2.41
N PHE A 111 5.73 -14.01 -2.21
CA PHE A 111 6.09 -15.41 -1.94
C PHE A 111 7.13 -15.97 -2.93
N TYR A 112 6.97 -15.69 -4.23
CA TYR A 112 7.86 -16.22 -5.26
C TYR A 112 9.27 -15.60 -5.28
N TYR A 113 9.50 -14.48 -4.63
CA TYR A 113 10.84 -13.98 -4.36
C TYR A 113 11.50 -14.67 -3.18
N ARG A 114 10.69 -15.13 -2.21
CA ARG A 114 11.17 -15.83 -1.02
C ARG A 114 11.36 -17.32 -1.27
N HIS A 115 10.40 -17.95 -1.95
CA HIS A 115 10.41 -19.38 -2.23
C HIS A 115 10.07 -19.61 -3.70
N TYR A 116 10.89 -20.36 -4.37
CA TYR A 116 10.62 -20.80 -5.73
C TYR A 116 11.23 -22.16 -5.98
N HIS A 117 10.39 -23.12 -6.33
CA HIS A 117 10.78 -24.48 -6.66
C HIS A 117 10.29 -24.81 -8.06
N SER A 118 11.22 -25.11 -8.95
CA SER A 118 10.95 -25.56 -10.29
C SER A 118 11.95 -26.62 -10.71
N ARG A 119 11.78 -27.19 -11.89
CA ARG A 119 12.66 -28.25 -12.40
C ARG A 119 14.13 -27.79 -12.53
N HIS A 120 14.36 -26.49 -12.78
CA HIS A 120 15.66 -25.94 -13.10
C HIS A 120 16.17 -24.93 -12.06
N TYR A 121 15.27 -24.35 -11.26
CA TYR A 121 15.59 -23.32 -10.29
C TYR A 121 14.95 -23.65 -8.96
N LEU A 122 15.72 -23.50 -7.90
CA LEU A 122 15.27 -23.72 -6.55
C LEU A 122 15.95 -22.68 -5.67
N TRP A 123 15.14 -21.89 -4.95
CA TRP A 123 15.63 -21.02 -3.90
C TRP A 123 14.62 -20.88 -2.78
N ASP A 124 15.16 -20.77 -1.55
CA ASP A 124 14.44 -20.45 -0.35
C ASP A 124 15.19 -19.33 0.36
N ASN A 125 14.56 -18.18 0.51
CA ASN A 125 15.19 -16.99 1.06
C ASN A 125 14.21 -16.24 1.98
N ASP A 126 14.21 -16.63 3.25
CA ASP A 126 13.38 -16.00 4.29
C ASP A 126 14.00 -14.71 4.86
N GLY A 127 15.26 -14.44 4.54
CA GLY A 127 16.01 -13.29 5.05
C GLY A 127 15.83 -11.99 4.27
N LEU A 128 14.90 -11.93 3.32
CA LEU A 128 14.70 -10.72 2.50
C LEU A 128 14.18 -9.55 3.34
N SER A 129 14.83 -8.40 3.19
CA SER A 129 14.34 -7.15 3.77
C SER A 129 13.02 -6.72 3.16
N LYS A 130 12.17 -6.08 3.97
CA LYS A 130 10.92 -5.52 3.48
C LYS A 130 11.16 -4.42 2.46
N VAL A 131 10.43 -4.47 1.36
CA VAL A 131 10.44 -3.42 0.35
C VAL A 131 9.72 -2.20 0.91
N ILE A 132 10.36 -1.05 0.80
CA ILE A 132 9.77 0.24 1.17
C ILE A 132 9.54 1.00 -0.12
N HIS A 133 8.30 1.36 -0.40
CA HIS A 133 7.93 2.17 -1.54
C HIS A 133 7.13 3.37 -1.05
N SER A 134 7.62 4.57 -1.33
CA SER A 134 6.95 5.81 -0.98
C SER A 134 6.80 6.71 -2.19
N ARG A 135 5.68 7.40 -2.26
CA ARG A 135 5.38 8.37 -3.30
C ARG A 135 4.61 9.54 -2.74
N ILE A 136 4.99 10.74 -3.17
CA ILE A 136 4.25 11.97 -2.94
C ILE A 136 4.03 12.64 -4.29
N GLN A 137 2.80 13.05 -4.56
CA GLN A 137 2.42 13.73 -5.77
C GLN A 137 1.54 14.93 -5.46
N GLY A 138 1.87 16.06 -6.05
CA GLY A 138 1.05 17.26 -6.07
C GLY A 138 0.54 17.56 -7.47
N MET A 139 -0.69 18.04 -7.58
CA MET A 139 -1.27 18.52 -8.84
C MET A 139 -2.04 19.81 -8.60
N LEU A 140 -1.68 20.84 -9.34
CA LEU A 140 -2.41 22.10 -9.43
C LEU A 140 -3.21 22.11 -10.74
N SER A 141 -4.49 22.37 -10.65
CA SER A 141 -5.38 22.50 -11.82
C SER A 141 -6.08 23.84 -11.80
N TRP A 142 -5.90 24.60 -12.86
CA TRP A 142 -6.57 25.90 -13.09
C TRP A 142 -7.44 25.84 -14.33
N GLU A 143 -8.76 25.84 -14.15
CA GLU A 143 -9.70 25.59 -15.23
C GLU A 143 -9.75 26.71 -16.27
N LYS A 144 -9.70 27.96 -15.85
CA LYS A 144 -9.76 29.15 -16.74
C LYS A 144 -8.64 29.16 -17.78
N THR A 145 -7.42 28.84 -17.34
CA THR A 145 -6.24 28.79 -18.22
C THR A 145 -6.03 27.41 -18.84
N LYS A 146 -6.85 26.41 -18.48
CA LYS A 146 -6.67 24.99 -18.85
C LYS A 146 -5.29 24.46 -18.51
N THR A 147 -4.68 25.01 -17.46
CA THR A 147 -3.33 24.66 -17.02
C THR A 147 -3.39 23.59 -15.94
N LYS A 148 -2.57 22.54 -16.10
CA LYS A 148 -2.36 21.50 -15.09
C LYS A 148 -0.86 21.32 -14.87
N LEU A 149 -0.43 21.49 -13.62
CA LEU A 149 0.95 21.24 -13.20
C LEU A 149 0.95 20.03 -12.26
N ARG A 150 1.78 19.04 -12.54
CA ARG A 150 1.96 17.85 -11.72
C ARG A 150 3.43 17.70 -11.36
N VAL A 151 3.68 17.46 -10.07
CA VAL A 151 5.00 17.12 -9.55
C VAL A 151 4.84 15.84 -8.73
N ALA A 152 5.75 14.89 -8.92
CA ALA A 152 5.76 13.65 -8.17
C ALA A 152 7.19 13.30 -7.78
N PHE A 153 7.34 12.76 -6.59
CA PHE A 153 8.54 12.11 -6.08
C PHE A 153 8.21 10.66 -5.74
N ASP A 154 9.06 9.74 -6.18
CA ASP A 154 8.88 8.30 -6.00
C ASP A 154 10.21 7.71 -5.51
N ASP A 155 10.16 6.92 -4.44
CA ASP A 155 11.32 6.28 -3.84
C ASP A 155 11.03 4.81 -3.53
N ILE A 156 11.94 3.93 -3.92
CA ILE A 156 11.85 2.50 -3.62
C ILE A 156 13.17 2.04 -3.01
N SER A 157 13.09 1.56 -1.78
CA SER A 157 14.21 0.96 -1.07
C SER A 157 14.02 -0.55 -0.90
N ASN A 158 15.12 -1.29 -0.89
CA ASN A 158 15.13 -2.76 -0.79
C ASN A 158 14.33 -3.44 -1.92
N TYR A 159 14.40 -2.89 -3.11
CA TYR A 159 13.72 -3.47 -4.27
C TYR A 159 14.24 -4.88 -4.55
N THR A 160 13.34 -5.86 -4.61
CA THR A 160 13.67 -7.26 -4.85
C THR A 160 13.48 -7.58 -6.32
N TYR A 161 14.52 -8.11 -6.97
CA TYR A 161 14.48 -8.47 -8.38
C TYR A 161 15.23 -9.79 -8.66
N PHE A 162 14.95 -10.43 -9.79
CA PHE A 162 15.68 -11.60 -10.26
C PHE A 162 16.88 -11.14 -11.06
N GLY A 163 18.09 -11.48 -10.60
CA GLY A 163 19.34 -11.23 -11.31
C GLY A 163 19.80 -12.46 -12.11
N LEU A 164 20.45 -12.24 -13.25
CA LEU A 164 21.15 -13.28 -14.00
C LEU A 164 22.55 -13.50 -13.40
N SER A 165 22.63 -13.92 -12.14
CA SER A 165 23.91 -14.33 -11.56
C SER A 165 23.97 -15.85 -11.46
N TYR A 166 25.08 -16.45 -11.87
CA TYR A 166 25.35 -17.87 -11.72
C TYR A 166 25.54 -18.30 -10.26
N GLN A 167 25.54 -17.38 -9.33
CA GLN A 167 25.58 -17.67 -7.88
C GLN A 167 24.15 -17.80 -7.36
N ILE A 168 23.77 -19.04 -7.12
CA ILE A 168 22.53 -19.42 -6.47
C ILE A 168 22.54 -18.83 -5.05
N GLY A 169 21.65 -17.90 -4.76
CA GLY A 169 21.29 -17.53 -3.39
C GLY A 169 21.73 -16.18 -2.84
N GLU A 170 22.36 -15.30 -3.62
CA GLU A 170 22.63 -13.93 -3.16
C GLU A 170 21.61 -12.93 -3.71
N ASN A 171 20.76 -12.45 -2.82
CA ASN A 171 19.92 -11.29 -3.09
C ASN A 171 20.75 -10.03 -2.86
N TYR A 172 21.04 -9.30 -3.92
CA TYR A 172 21.59 -7.96 -3.79
C TYR A 172 20.46 -6.98 -3.50
N ASN A 173 20.31 -6.62 -2.24
CA ASN A 173 19.60 -5.41 -1.85
C ASN A 173 20.52 -4.22 -2.19
N ARG A 174 20.20 -3.46 -3.20
CA ARG A 174 20.73 -2.12 -3.44
C ARG A 174 19.59 -1.13 -3.54
#